data_74d960fa5216b1d65ae01cb8790c2c0a
#
_entry.id   74d960fa5216b1d65ae01cb8790c2c0a
#
_cell.length_a   1.000
_cell.length_b   1.000
_cell.length_c   1.000
_cell.angle_alpha   90.00
_cell.angle_beta   90.00
_cell.angle_gamma   90.00
#
_symmetry.space_group_name_H-M   'P 1'
#
loop_
_entity.id
_entity.type
_entity.pdbx_description
1 polymer ?
#
loop_
_entity_poly.entity_id
_entity_poly.type
_entity_poly.pdbx_seq_one_letter_code
_entity_poly.pdbx_strand_id
1 'polypeptide(L)'
;MTKFLFDSIIALYPKGVVKLRVELKISKDIKQTYAVIYSDALTDEITSAVMYLENTDKIITGEDNGRIAVLKPSEIYMVRVENEHTVIYGKDKKFFSPKRLYQIENQLGKGFMKISKSTVINLNHIKCVEPSFKGMMSLVMKNGLTDWISRKYLPDFKKYLGI
;
A
#
# COMPACT_ATOMS: atom_id res chain seq x y z
N MET A 1 -11.24 32.39 -15.71
CA MET A 1 -12.39 31.49 -15.47
C MET A 1 -12.53 30.60 -16.70
N THR A 2 -11.81 29.48 -16.70
CA THR A 2 -11.75 28.58 -17.89
C THR A 2 -12.43 27.28 -17.51
N LYS A 3 -13.65 27.13 -17.99
CA LYS A 3 -14.50 25.95 -17.83
C LYS A 3 -14.10 24.96 -18.90
N PHE A 4 -13.33 23.94 -18.57
CA PHE A 4 -13.13 22.81 -19.45
C PHE A 4 -14.29 21.83 -19.24
N LEU A 5 -15.28 21.92 -20.14
CA LEU A 5 -16.26 20.85 -20.36
C LEU A 5 -15.57 19.78 -21.19
N PHE A 6 -15.35 18.61 -20.58
CA PHE A 6 -15.08 17.40 -21.33
C PHE A 6 -16.44 16.77 -21.69
N ASP A 7 -16.85 16.95 -22.95
CA ASP A 7 -17.99 16.26 -23.54
C ASP A 7 -17.72 14.75 -23.61
N SER A 8 -18.59 14.03 -22.93
CA SER A 8 -19.18 12.72 -23.24
C SER A 8 -18.43 11.77 -24.16
N ILE A 9 -17.76 10.79 -23.59
CA ILE A 9 -17.65 9.48 -24.23
C ILE A 9 -18.96 8.74 -23.91
N ILE A 10 -19.87 8.70 -24.88
CA ILE A 10 -21.08 7.87 -24.85
C ILE A 10 -20.64 6.44 -25.16
N ALA A 11 -20.41 5.63 -24.11
CA ALA A 11 -20.35 4.20 -24.27
C ALA A 11 -21.81 3.66 -24.23
N LEU A 12 -22.22 2.95 -25.26
CA LEU A 12 -23.50 2.22 -25.31
C LEU A 12 -23.45 1.08 -24.26
N TYR A 13 -24.13 1.26 -23.13
CA TYR A 13 -24.34 0.20 -22.16
C TYR A 13 -25.77 -0.36 -22.27
N PRO A 14 -25.98 -1.67 -22.02
CA PRO A 14 -27.30 -2.28 -22.03
C PRO A 14 -28.19 -1.68 -20.93
N LYS A 15 -29.51 -1.65 -21.18
CA LYS A 15 -30.53 -1.12 -20.26
C LYS A 15 -30.44 -1.82 -18.89
N GLY A 16 -30.18 -1.04 -17.83
CA GLY A 16 -30.14 -1.54 -16.44
C GLY A 16 -28.89 -1.19 -15.64
N VAL A 17 -27.89 -0.57 -16.28
CA VAL A 17 -26.65 -0.16 -15.58
C VAL A 17 -26.84 1.24 -14.99
N VAL A 18 -26.71 1.37 -13.67
CA VAL A 18 -26.67 2.66 -12.97
C VAL A 18 -25.43 3.40 -13.47
N LYS A 19 -25.63 4.49 -14.21
CA LYS A 19 -24.54 5.27 -14.77
C LYS A 19 -23.91 6.12 -13.69
N LEU A 20 -22.72 5.74 -13.22
CA LEU A 20 -21.94 6.58 -12.33
C LEU A 20 -21.55 7.89 -13.04
N ARG A 21 -22.05 9.02 -12.54
CA ARG A 21 -21.67 10.34 -13.03
C ARG A 21 -20.48 10.85 -12.22
N VAL A 22 -19.39 11.15 -12.89
CA VAL A 22 -18.19 11.72 -12.25
C VAL A 22 -18.11 13.21 -12.59
N GLU A 23 -17.95 14.05 -11.57
CA GLU A 23 -17.70 15.48 -11.72
C GLU A 23 -16.33 15.80 -11.12
N LEU A 24 -15.46 16.45 -11.89
CA LEU A 24 -14.12 16.84 -11.47
C LEU A 24 -14.08 18.36 -11.25
N LYS A 25 -13.75 18.78 -10.03
CA LYS A 25 -13.50 20.18 -9.69
C LYS A 25 -12.03 20.38 -9.32
N ILE A 26 -11.32 21.21 -10.08
CA ILE A 26 -9.93 21.56 -9.81
C ILE A 26 -9.89 23.01 -9.31
N SER A 27 -9.29 23.23 -8.14
CA SER A 27 -9.07 24.57 -7.55
C SER A 27 -7.74 24.58 -6.79
N LYS A 28 -7.05 25.72 -6.84
CA LYS A 28 -5.83 25.96 -6.07
C LYS A 28 -6.08 26.04 -4.56
N ASP A 29 -7.35 26.27 -4.15
CA ASP A 29 -7.74 26.37 -2.75
C ASP A 29 -7.90 24.99 -2.08
N ILE A 30 -7.91 23.91 -2.88
CA ILE A 30 -8.00 22.55 -2.37
C ILE A 30 -6.59 22.10 -1.93
N LYS A 31 -6.37 22.06 -0.61
CA LYS A 31 -5.09 21.66 -0.01
C LYS A 31 -4.84 20.15 -0.07
N GLN A 32 -5.89 19.34 -0.12
CA GLN A 32 -5.83 17.90 -0.17
C GLN A 32 -6.85 17.36 -1.17
N THR A 33 -6.40 16.52 -2.09
CA THR A 33 -7.29 15.83 -3.03
C THR A 33 -8.17 14.83 -2.30
N TYR A 34 -9.48 14.89 -2.52
CA TYR A 34 -10.46 13.95 -1.99
C TYR A 34 -11.53 13.64 -3.03
N ALA A 35 -12.16 12.48 -2.90
CA ALA A 35 -13.34 12.11 -3.67
C ALA A 35 -14.50 11.85 -2.72
N VAL A 36 -15.70 12.26 -3.11
CA VAL A 36 -16.94 12.00 -2.38
C VAL A 36 -17.89 11.28 -3.32
N ILE A 37 -18.38 10.13 -2.89
CA ILE A 37 -19.36 9.34 -3.62
C ILE A 37 -20.68 9.44 -2.87
N TYR A 38 -21.71 9.97 -3.55
CA TYR A 38 -23.07 10.01 -3.04
C TYR A 38 -23.85 8.85 -3.66
N SER A 39 -24.46 8.04 -2.82
CA SER A 39 -25.31 6.92 -3.24
C SER A 39 -26.43 6.70 -2.23
N ASP A 40 -27.53 6.13 -2.68
CA ASP A 40 -28.65 5.70 -1.88
C ASP A 40 -28.41 4.32 -1.23
N ALA A 41 -27.45 3.54 -1.78
CA ALA A 41 -27.08 2.22 -1.25
C ALA A 41 -25.61 1.91 -1.50
N LEU A 42 -25.02 1.07 -0.66
CA LEU A 42 -23.69 0.51 -0.85
C LEU A 42 -23.78 -0.71 -1.78
N THR A 43 -23.53 -0.49 -3.07
CA THR A 43 -23.51 -1.56 -4.08
C THR A 43 -22.10 -2.10 -4.29
N ASP A 44 -21.98 -3.28 -4.92
CA ASP A 44 -20.67 -3.87 -5.27
C ASP A 44 -19.88 -2.96 -6.22
N GLU A 45 -20.58 -2.22 -7.09
CA GLU A 45 -19.95 -1.26 -8.00
C GLU A 45 -19.34 -0.08 -7.23
N ILE A 46 -20.05 0.46 -6.24
CA ILE A 46 -19.54 1.54 -5.39
C ILE A 46 -18.39 1.05 -4.53
N THR A 47 -18.53 -0.14 -3.95
CA THR A 47 -17.45 -0.79 -3.19
C THR A 47 -16.19 -0.95 -4.06
N SER A 48 -16.36 -1.42 -5.29
CA SER A 48 -15.26 -1.56 -6.26
C SER A 48 -14.64 -0.22 -6.64
N ALA A 49 -15.46 0.82 -6.86
CA ALA A 49 -14.98 2.17 -7.15
C ALA A 49 -14.20 2.78 -5.98
N VAL A 50 -14.68 2.62 -4.76
CA VAL A 50 -13.96 3.05 -3.55
C VAL A 50 -12.64 2.32 -3.41
N MET A 51 -12.65 1.00 -3.57
CA MET A 51 -11.42 0.19 -3.56
C MET A 51 -10.45 0.62 -4.65
N TYR A 52 -10.92 0.93 -5.86
CA TYR A 52 -10.08 1.44 -6.94
C TYR A 52 -9.48 2.81 -6.62
N LEU A 53 -10.24 3.72 -6.06
CA LEU A 53 -9.76 5.06 -5.66
C LEU A 53 -8.82 5.00 -4.45
N GLU A 54 -9.07 4.10 -3.51
CA GLU A 54 -8.19 3.88 -2.35
C GLU A 54 -6.94 3.06 -2.69
N ASN A 55 -7.09 2.07 -3.56
CA ASN A 55 -6.03 1.23 -4.09
C ASN A 55 -5.70 1.73 -5.51
N THR A 56 -4.96 2.82 -5.63
CA THR A 56 -4.11 2.93 -6.79
C THR A 56 -3.15 1.75 -6.71
N ASP A 57 -3.35 0.72 -7.52
CA ASP A 57 -2.43 -0.41 -7.68
C ASP A 57 -1.09 0.14 -8.16
N LYS A 58 -0.32 0.63 -7.21
CA LYS A 58 1.03 1.07 -7.48
C LYS A 58 1.83 -0.19 -7.70
N ILE A 59 2.03 -0.52 -8.97
CA ILE A 59 2.85 -1.64 -9.38
C ILE A 59 4.22 -1.52 -8.72
N ILE A 60 4.57 -2.51 -7.95
CA ILE A 60 5.89 -2.65 -7.35
C ILE A 60 6.66 -3.63 -8.21
N THR A 61 7.82 -3.22 -8.67
CA THR A 61 8.70 -4.05 -9.47
C THR A 61 9.93 -4.43 -8.68
N GLY A 62 10.34 -5.68 -8.83
CA GLY A 62 11.61 -6.18 -8.33
C GLY A 62 12.33 -7.00 -9.42
N GLU A 63 13.60 -7.21 -9.24
CA GLU A 63 14.44 -8.01 -10.13
C GLU A 63 14.77 -9.35 -9.48
N ASP A 64 14.60 -10.44 -10.24
CA ASP A 64 15.01 -11.78 -9.89
C ASP A 64 15.77 -12.39 -11.10
N ASN A 65 17.07 -12.60 -10.94
CA ASN A 65 17.95 -13.20 -11.97
C ASN A 65 17.84 -12.51 -13.35
N GLY A 66 17.88 -11.17 -13.37
CA GLY A 66 17.81 -10.37 -14.61
C GLY A 66 16.40 -10.26 -15.20
N ARG A 67 15.38 -10.79 -14.52
CA ARG A 67 13.96 -10.66 -14.91
C ARG A 67 13.24 -9.67 -14.03
N ILE A 68 12.40 -8.83 -14.63
CA ILE A 68 11.55 -7.90 -13.88
C ILE A 68 10.29 -8.66 -13.44
N ALA A 69 10.12 -8.78 -12.13
CA ALA A 69 8.91 -9.29 -11.51
C ALA A 69 7.96 -8.13 -11.17
N VAL A 70 6.68 -8.31 -11.46
CA VAL A 70 5.60 -7.41 -11.03
C VAL A 70 4.98 -7.99 -9.78
N LEU A 71 5.01 -7.22 -8.69
CA LEU A 71 4.61 -7.68 -7.37
C LEU A 71 3.36 -6.94 -6.91
N LYS A 72 2.38 -7.67 -6.43
CA LYS A 72 1.22 -7.09 -5.73
C LYS A 72 1.59 -6.82 -4.27
N PRO A 73 1.08 -5.74 -3.65
CA PRO A 73 1.35 -5.47 -2.24
C PRO A 73 1.00 -6.66 -1.32
N SER A 74 -0.06 -7.42 -1.64
CA SER A 74 -0.46 -8.62 -0.88
C SER A 74 0.57 -9.75 -0.89
N GLU A 75 1.45 -9.79 -1.90
CA GLU A 75 2.50 -10.81 -2.05
C GLU A 75 3.78 -10.41 -1.32
N ILE A 76 3.88 -9.14 -0.87
CA ILE A 76 5.06 -8.61 -0.20
C ILE A 76 4.92 -8.78 1.31
N TYR A 77 5.88 -9.44 1.92
CA TYR A 77 5.98 -9.68 3.35
C TYR A 77 6.78 -8.60 4.07
N MET A 78 7.93 -8.28 3.49
CA MET A 78 8.88 -7.34 4.07
C MET A 78 9.66 -6.64 2.95
N VAL A 79 10.03 -5.38 3.16
CA VAL A 79 11.01 -4.68 2.34
C VAL A 79 12.11 -4.20 3.27
N ARG A 80 13.36 -4.56 2.97
CA ARG A 80 14.50 -4.26 3.81
C ARG A 80 15.70 -3.78 2.99
N VAL A 81 16.46 -2.84 3.54
CA VAL A 81 17.75 -2.44 2.96
C VAL A 81 18.84 -3.33 3.52
N GLU A 82 19.53 -4.04 2.65
CA GLU A 82 20.66 -4.93 2.95
C GLU A 82 21.81 -4.59 2.02
N ASN A 83 23.00 -4.38 2.58
CA ASN A 83 24.21 -4.05 1.81
C ASN A 83 23.94 -2.94 0.75
N GLU A 84 23.27 -1.87 1.18
CA GLU A 84 22.89 -0.71 0.35
C GLU A 84 21.83 -0.99 -0.74
N HIS A 85 21.36 -2.22 -0.88
CA HIS A 85 20.31 -2.62 -1.82
C HIS A 85 18.96 -2.75 -1.12
N THR A 86 17.92 -2.34 -1.81
CA THR A 86 16.55 -2.57 -1.35
C THR A 86 16.09 -3.96 -1.80
N VAL A 87 15.78 -4.81 -0.84
CA VAL A 87 15.33 -6.18 -1.04
C VAL A 87 13.86 -6.30 -0.67
N ILE A 88 13.05 -6.84 -1.57
CA ILE A 88 11.63 -7.11 -1.39
C ILE A 88 11.47 -8.60 -1.15
N TYR A 89 10.89 -8.97 -0.02
CA TYR A 89 10.65 -10.35 0.36
C TYR A 89 9.20 -10.74 0.12
N GLY A 90 8.98 -11.72 -0.71
CA GLY A 90 7.72 -12.44 -0.88
C GLY A 90 7.61 -13.64 0.06
N LYS A 91 6.71 -14.58 -0.28
CA LYS A 91 6.51 -15.80 0.49
C LYS A 91 7.78 -16.66 0.49
N ASP A 92 8.26 -17.03 -0.69
CA ASP A 92 9.36 -18.00 -0.86
C ASP A 92 10.55 -17.42 -1.63
N LYS A 93 10.42 -16.18 -2.12
CA LYS A 93 11.42 -15.52 -2.97
C LYS A 93 11.75 -14.13 -2.47
N LYS A 94 12.92 -13.65 -2.86
CA LYS A 94 13.34 -12.27 -2.69
C LYS A 94 13.63 -11.64 -4.05
N PHE A 95 13.43 -10.33 -4.13
CA PHE A 95 13.62 -9.53 -5.33
C PHE A 95 14.45 -8.31 -4.97
N PHE A 96 15.30 -7.86 -5.87
CA PHE A 96 16.07 -6.64 -5.71
C PHE A 96 15.33 -5.48 -6.36
N SER A 97 15.39 -4.31 -5.75
CA SER A 97 14.80 -3.11 -6.34
C SER A 97 15.84 -1.99 -6.45
N PRO A 98 15.91 -1.30 -7.60
CA PRO A 98 16.74 -0.12 -7.75
C PRO A 98 16.18 1.09 -6.98
N LYS A 99 14.91 1.00 -6.57
CA LYS A 99 14.25 2.07 -5.81
C LYS A 99 14.72 2.09 -4.37
N ARG A 100 14.84 3.27 -3.80
CA ARG A 100 15.11 3.44 -2.37
C ARG A 100 13.89 3.01 -1.54
N LEU A 101 14.12 2.58 -0.30
CA LEU A 101 13.07 2.10 0.61
C LEU A 101 11.89 3.08 0.72
N TYR A 102 12.15 4.39 0.87
CA TYR A 102 11.09 5.39 0.99
C TYR A 102 10.20 5.50 -0.26
N GLN A 103 10.75 5.23 -1.45
CA GLN A 103 9.99 5.22 -2.70
C GLN A 103 9.04 4.02 -2.76
N ILE A 104 9.52 2.85 -2.31
CA ILE A 104 8.68 1.65 -2.22
C ILE A 104 7.64 1.82 -1.10
N GLU A 105 8.03 2.34 0.07
CA GLU A 105 7.12 2.64 1.18
C GLU A 105 5.92 3.49 0.73
N ASN A 106 6.16 4.54 -0.07
CA ASN A 106 5.11 5.38 -0.64
C ASN A 106 4.20 4.65 -1.67
N GLN A 107 4.69 3.54 -2.23
CA GLN A 107 3.94 2.71 -3.18
C GLN A 107 3.13 1.60 -2.51
N LEU A 108 3.55 1.14 -1.33
CA LEU A 108 2.92 0.02 -0.63
C LEU A 108 1.51 0.33 -0.09
N GLY A 109 1.24 1.59 0.24
CA GLY A 109 -0.06 2.02 0.75
C GLY A 109 -0.41 1.52 2.16
N LYS A 110 -1.71 1.47 2.47
CA LYS A 110 -2.22 1.01 3.77
C LYS A 110 -1.88 -0.48 4.00
N GLY A 111 -1.68 -0.87 5.25
CA GLY A 111 -1.35 -2.26 5.62
C GLY A 111 0.15 -2.55 5.74
N PHE A 112 0.99 -1.55 5.51
CA PHE A 112 2.42 -1.63 5.73
C PHE A 112 2.85 -0.68 6.84
N MET A 113 3.87 -1.09 7.59
CA MET A 113 4.42 -0.29 8.68
C MET A 113 5.94 -0.33 8.67
N LYS A 114 6.55 0.82 8.86
CA LYS A 114 7.99 0.94 9.05
C LYS A 114 8.33 0.57 10.50
N ILE A 115 9.25 -0.35 10.68
CA ILE A 115 9.70 -0.83 12.00
C ILE A 115 11.13 -0.43 12.34
N SER A 116 11.89 0.00 11.33
CA SER A 116 13.24 0.52 11.49
C SER A 116 13.57 1.52 10.39
N LYS A 117 14.75 2.14 10.43
CA LYS A 117 15.21 3.01 9.33
C LYS A 117 15.34 2.24 8.00
N SER A 118 15.56 0.94 8.07
CA SER A 118 15.87 0.07 6.95
C SER A 118 14.79 -0.96 6.63
N THR A 119 13.69 -1.04 7.39
CA THR A 119 12.70 -2.11 7.22
C THR A 119 11.26 -1.59 7.28
N VAL A 120 10.48 -2.03 6.30
CA VAL A 120 9.01 -1.90 6.22
C VAL A 120 8.41 -3.30 6.13
N ILE A 121 7.35 -3.57 6.88
CA ILE A 121 6.68 -4.87 6.94
C ILE A 121 5.22 -4.77 6.51
N ASN A 122 4.68 -5.87 6.00
CA ASN A 122 3.26 -6.04 5.80
C ASN A 122 2.61 -6.57 7.08
N LEU A 123 1.71 -5.80 7.65
CA LEU A 123 1.04 -6.11 8.91
C LEU A 123 0.18 -7.38 8.83
N ASN A 124 -0.36 -7.70 7.65
CA ASN A 124 -1.17 -8.91 7.42
C ASN A 124 -0.33 -10.20 7.43
N HIS A 125 0.97 -10.08 7.28
CA HIS A 125 1.90 -11.22 7.23
C HIS A 125 2.72 -11.39 8.51
N ILE A 126 2.40 -10.69 9.58
CA ILE A 126 2.99 -10.95 10.90
C ILE A 126 2.46 -12.29 11.40
N LYS A 127 3.37 -13.17 11.87
CA LYS A 127 3.05 -14.42 12.52
C LYS A 127 2.94 -14.25 14.03
N CYS A 128 3.96 -13.65 14.64
CA CYS A 128 3.99 -13.36 16.08
C CYS A 128 4.99 -12.24 16.37
N VAL A 129 4.87 -11.70 17.58
CA VAL A 129 5.75 -10.67 18.12
C VAL A 129 6.24 -11.17 19.47
N GLU A 130 7.53 -11.04 19.72
CA GLU A 130 8.18 -11.53 20.92
C GLU A 130 8.82 -10.37 21.67
N PRO A 131 8.55 -10.24 22.98
CA PRO A 131 9.29 -9.33 23.83
C PRO A 131 10.78 -9.72 23.84
N SER A 132 11.65 -8.73 23.83
CA SER A 132 13.07 -8.94 23.86
C SER A 132 13.75 -8.13 24.97
N PHE A 133 15.03 -8.38 25.16
CA PHE A 133 15.84 -7.71 26.16
C PHE A 133 15.80 -6.18 26.01
N LYS A 134 15.82 -5.46 27.15
CA LYS A 134 15.87 -3.97 27.21
C LYS A 134 14.66 -3.27 26.57
N GLY A 135 13.46 -3.91 26.61
CA GLY A 135 12.23 -3.29 26.13
C GLY A 135 12.12 -3.17 24.60
N MET A 136 12.95 -3.87 23.85
CA MET A 136 12.79 -4.04 22.41
C MET A 136 11.80 -5.17 22.13
N MET A 137 11.28 -5.19 20.91
CA MET A 137 10.43 -6.27 20.41
C MET A 137 11.03 -6.79 19.10
N SER A 138 10.98 -8.10 18.91
CA SER A 138 11.21 -8.75 17.64
C SER A 138 9.90 -9.23 17.06
N LEU A 139 9.84 -9.36 15.76
CA LEU A 139 8.69 -9.94 15.09
C LEU A 139 9.14 -11.07 14.16
N VAL A 140 8.24 -12.02 13.98
CA VAL A 140 8.38 -13.13 13.06
C VAL A 140 7.30 -13.01 12.00
N MET A 141 7.68 -13.03 10.73
CA MET A 141 6.76 -13.02 9.60
C MET A 141 6.29 -14.43 9.28
N LYS A 142 5.15 -14.59 8.61
CA LYS A 142 4.59 -15.90 8.21
C LYS A 142 5.51 -16.70 7.28
N ASN A 143 6.44 -16.05 6.59
CA ASN A 143 7.47 -16.71 5.77
C ASN A 143 8.76 -17.04 6.55
N GLY A 144 8.75 -16.89 7.88
CA GLY A 144 9.88 -17.22 8.75
C GLY A 144 10.92 -16.11 8.91
N LEU A 145 10.82 -15.02 8.18
CA LEU A 145 11.73 -13.88 8.36
C LEU A 145 11.51 -13.23 9.73
N THR A 146 12.60 -12.79 10.33
CA THR A 146 12.60 -12.07 11.61
C THR A 146 13.24 -10.69 11.46
N ASP A 147 12.77 -9.73 12.23
CA ASP A 147 13.42 -8.43 12.36
C ASP A 147 13.09 -7.78 13.72
N TRP A 148 13.85 -6.75 14.07
CA TRP A 148 13.71 -6.00 15.30
C TRP A 148 12.99 -4.69 15.10
N ILE A 149 12.06 -4.37 16.00
CA ILE A 149 11.38 -3.09 16.00
C ILE A 149 12.26 -2.09 16.75
N SER A 150 12.75 -1.10 16.06
CA SER A 150 13.60 -0.09 16.67
C SER A 150 12.80 0.84 17.59
N ARG A 151 13.44 1.36 18.64
CA ARG A 151 12.80 2.15 19.70
C ARG A 151 11.93 3.30 19.19
N LYS A 152 12.35 3.94 18.09
CA LYS A 152 11.60 5.03 17.48
C LYS A 152 10.21 4.61 16.97
N TYR A 153 10.09 3.39 16.45
CA TYR A 153 8.86 2.87 15.80
C TYR A 153 8.03 1.99 16.74
N LEU A 154 8.58 1.64 17.90
CA LEU A 154 7.92 0.77 18.87
C LEU A 154 6.60 1.33 19.42
N PRO A 155 6.46 2.64 19.74
CA PRO A 155 5.18 3.18 20.21
C PRO A 155 4.04 3.00 19.21
N ASP A 156 4.28 3.32 17.94
CA ASP A 156 3.28 3.19 16.88
C ASP A 156 2.90 1.71 16.65
N PHE A 157 3.89 0.82 16.73
CA PHE A 157 3.68 -0.61 16.60
C PHE A 157 2.86 -1.18 17.77
N LYS A 158 3.15 -0.77 19.01
CA LYS A 158 2.34 -1.14 20.19
C LYS A 158 0.91 -0.65 20.07
N LYS A 159 0.72 0.60 19.64
CA LYS A 159 -0.62 1.16 19.37
C LYS A 159 -1.39 0.34 18.33
N TYR A 160 -0.72 -0.12 17.30
CA TYR A 160 -1.32 -1.01 16.28
C TYR A 160 -1.78 -2.34 16.88
N LEU A 161 -0.99 -2.92 17.81
CA LEU A 161 -1.34 -4.16 18.51
C LEU A 161 -2.38 -3.97 19.61
N GLY A 162 -2.70 -2.73 20.01
CA GLY A 162 -3.62 -2.43 21.11
C GLY A 162 -3.01 -2.67 22.51
N ILE A 163 -1.67 -2.57 22.66
CA ILE A 163 -0.91 -2.80 23.90
C ILE A 163 -0.04 -1.61 24.27
#